data_b74ca2dd97fa35a50bcc0b9b84b9edbe
#
_entry.id   b74ca2dd97fa35a50bcc0b9b84b9edbe
#
_cell.length_a   1.000
_cell.length_b   1.000
_cell.length_c   1.000
_cell.angle_alpha   90.00
_cell.angle_beta   90.00
_cell.angle_gamma   90.00
#
_symmetry.space_group_name_H-M   'P 1'
#
loop_
_entity.id
_entity.type
_entity.pdbx_description
1 polymer ?
#
loop_
_entity_poly.entity_id
_entity_poly.type
_entity_poly.pdbx_seq_one_letter_code
_entity_poly.pdbx_strand_id
1 'polypeptide(L)'
;PFWMASHEITWKLFKLYLERPLNDLPLENKAKDVTIKVDAISGATVPYVDMSLGMGTGDGMPVVNITYLAAQKFCKWLSAKTGYFYRLPTEAEWEYAARAGNQSAYHFGDNPDDLDEYAWFYENSDGHYHAVGSKKPNQWGLYDMHGNVAEWTLDAYSGDTYRSRD
;
A
#
# COMPACT_ATOMS: atom_id res chain seq x y z
N PRO A 1 5.51 -17.99 2.10
CA PRO A 1 4.72 -17.18 3.04
C PRO A 1 5.27 -15.76 3.06
N PHE A 2 4.40 -14.76 3.12
CA PHE A 2 4.74 -13.34 3.27
C PHE A 2 3.75 -12.68 4.23
N TRP A 3 4.12 -11.52 4.77
CA TRP A 3 3.25 -10.67 5.56
C TRP A 3 2.80 -9.50 4.70
N MET A 4 1.55 -9.08 4.84
CA MET A 4 0.98 -7.93 4.17
C MET A 4 0.32 -7.01 5.19
N ALA A 5 0.35 -5.70 4.94
CA ALA A 5 -0.44 -4.75 5.73
C ALA A 5 -1.92 -5.06 5.60
N SER A 6 -2.69 -4.88 6.68
CA SER A 6 -4.12 -5.22 6.68
C SER A 6 -4.99 -4.23 5.90
N HIS A 7 -4.47 -3.07 5.56
CA HIS A 7 -5.12 -2.01 4.79
C HIS A 7 -4.03 -1.15 4.13
N GLU A 8 -4.42 -0.20 3.31
CA GLU A 8 -3.52 0.73 2.65
C GLU A 8 -2.70 1.53 3.67
N ILE A 9 -1.53 2.02 3.24
CA ILE A 9 -0.71 2.91 4.08
C ILE A 9 -1.45 4.23 4.30
N THR A 10 -1.59 4.61 5.56
CA THR A 10 -2.30 5.83 5.93
C THR A 10 -1.42 7.07 5.86
N TRP A 11 -2.04 8.24 5.69
CA TRP A 11 -1.35 9.53 5.81
C TRP A 11 -0.63 9.69 7.15
N LYS A 12 -1.19 9.16 8.24
CA LYS A 12 -0.51 9.17 9.54
C LYS A 12 0.89 8.56 9.47
N LEU A 13 0.99 7.36 8.90
CA LEU A 13 2.27 6.67 8.79
C LEU A 13 3.19 7.31 7.75
N PHE A 14 2.63 7.76 6.64
CA PHE A 14 3.41 8.38 5.57
C PHE A 14 3.96 9.76 5.97
N LYS A 15 3.24 10.54 6.78
CA LYS A 15 3.73 11.81 7.34
C LYS A 15 4.98 11.63 8.19
N LEU A 16 5.09 10.54 8.97
CA LEU A 16 6.32 10.22 9.70
C LEU A 16 7.53 10.05 8.76
N TYR A 17 7.30 9.55 7.56
CA TYR A 17 8.34 9.47 6.54
C TYR A 17 8.66 10.83 5.94
N LEU A 18 7.67 11.70 5.72
CA LEU A 18 7.87 13.06 5.17
C LEU A 18 8.58 13.98 6.16
N GLU A 19 8.18 13.92 7.42
CA GLU A 19 8.63 14.81 8.49
C GLU A 19 9.94 14.36 9.15
N ARG A 20 10.49 13.21 8.76
CA ARG A 20 11.69 12.69 9.38
C ARG A 20 12.84 13.70 9.34
N PRO A 21 13.52 13.98 10.47
CA PRO A 21 14.79 14.68 10.44
C PRO A 21 15.80 13.84 9.64
N LEU A 22 16.48 14.45 8.69
CA LEU A 22 17.49 13.77 7.86
C LEU A 22 18.61 13.11 8.68
N ASN A 23 18.78 13.56 9.94
CA ASN A 23 19.83 13.12 10.86
C ASN A 23 19.43 11.99 11.81
N ASP A 24 18.14 11.59 11.87
CA ASP A 24 17.63 10.62 12.85
C ASP A 24 17.57 9.18 12.36
N LEU A 25 18.19 8.85 11.24
CA LEU A 25 18.32 7.47 10.81
C LEU A 25 19.39 6.79 11.68
N PRO A 26 19.06 5.71 12.42
CA PRO A 26 20.05 4.96 13.14
C PRO A 26 21.09 4.41 12.15
N LEU A 27 22.34 4.79 12.34
CA LEU A 27 23.48 4.36 11.51
C LEU A 27 23.84 2.87 11.72
N GLU A 28 23.20 2.21 12.71
CA GLU A 28 23.48 0.82 13.04
C GLU A 28 22.22 -0.03 12.90
N ASN A 29 22.14 -0.77 11.81
CA ASN A 29 21.19 -1.86 11.69
C ASN A 29 21.74 -3.10 12.45
N LYS A 30 21.02 -3.56 13.46
CA LYS A 30 21.33 -4.80 14.21
C LYS A 30 21.02 -6.08 13.42
N ALA A 31 20.62 -6.01 12.17
CA ALA A 31 20.59 -7.15 11.27
C ALA A 31 22.03 -7.44 10.84
N LYS A 32 22.56 -8.57 11.25
CA LYS A 32 23.98 -8.91 11.31
C LYS A 32 24.77 -8.85 9.99
N ASP A 33 24.18 -8.61 8.82
CA ASP A 33 24.88 -8.71 7.54
C ASP A 33 24.47 -7.71 6.45
N VAL A 34 23.73 -6.65 6.75
CA VAL A 34 23.38 -5.63 5.73
C VAL A 34 23.68 -4.23 6.22
N THR A 35 24.82 -3.70 5.84
CA THR A 35 25.13 -2.27 6.00
C THR A 35 24.37 -1.46 4.96
N ILE A 36 23.19 -0.97 5.30
CA ILE A 36 22.48 0.00 4.43
C ILE A 36 23.16 1.34 4.63
N LYS A 37 23.86 1.82 3.60
CA LYS A 37 24.37 3.20 3.58
C LYS A 37 23.20 4.18 3.53
N VAL A 38 23.11 5.04 4.53
CA VAL A 38 21.98 5.96 4.78
C VAL A 38 21.80 6.99 3.67
N ASP A 39 22.85 7.36 2.96
CA ASP A 39 22.82 8.26 1.79
C ASP A 39 22.00 7.73 0.60
N ALA A 40 21.71 6.42 0.57
CA ALA A 40 20.80 5.82 -0.41
C ALA A 40 19.31 6.09 -0.13
N ILE A 41 18.98 6.58 1.07
CA ILE A 41 17.59 6.91 1.47
C ILE A 41 17.41 8.43 1.37
N SER A 42 17.47 8.97 0.15
CA SER A 42 17.14 10.38 -0.05
C SER A 42 15.69 10.65 0.40
N GLY A 43 15.50 11.76 1.11
CA GLY A 43 14.17 12.21 1.52
C GLY A 43 13.20 12.36 0.36
N ALA A 44 11.91 12.41 0.68
CA ALA A 44 10.95 12.94 -0.26
C ALA A 44 11.38 14.36 -0.67
N THR A 45 11.17 14.74 -1.92
CA THR A 45 11.40 16.12 -2.37
C THR A 45 10.48 17.04 -1.60
N VAL A 46 11.02 18.02 -0.89
CA VAL A 46 10.24 19.01 -0.12
C VAL A 46 10.22 20.31 -0.93
N PRO A 47 9.07 21.02 -1.04
CA PRO A 47 7.79 20.67 -0.44
C PRO A 47 7.06 19.57 -1.23
N TYR A 48 6.56 18.57 -0.53
CA TYR A 48 5.62 17.61 -1.12
C TYR A 48 4.27 18.34 -1.26
N VAL A 49 3.85 18.55 -2.48
CA VAL A 49 2.54 19.18 -2.74
C VAL A 49 1.46 18.21 -2.29
N ASP A 50 0.48 18.70 -1.53
CA ASP A 50 -0.69 17.91 -1.19
C ASP A 50 -1.47 17.54 -2.46
N MET A 51 -1.41 16.27 -2.82
CA MET A 51 -2.07 15.70 -3.99
C MET A 51 -3.38 15.01 -3.63
N SER A 52 -3.93 15.28 -2.43
CA SER A 52 -5.22 14.69 -2.00
C SER A 52 -6.42 15.20 -2.81
N LEU A 53 -6.22 16.18 -3.70
CA LEU A 53 -7.28 16.80 -4.49
C LEU A 53 -8.42 17.40 -3.62
N GLY A 54 -8.08 17.83 -2.40
CA GLY A 54 -9.04 18.38 -1.45
C GLY A 54 -9.84 17.35 -0.65
N MET A 55 -9.61 16.05 -0.86
CA MET A 55 -10.29 14.97 -0.11
C MET A 55 -9.73 14.78 1.31
N GLY A 56 -8.63 15.48 1.62
CA GLY A 56 -8.03 15.50 2.96
C GLY A 56 -6.93 14.46 3.20
N THR A 57 -6.10 14.77 4.19
CA THR A 57 -4.94 13.95 4.60
C THR A 57 -5.04 13.57 6.08
N GLY A 58 -6.25 13.23 6.54
CA GLY A 58 -6.50 12.80 7.91
C GLY A 58 -5.75 11.51 8.26
N ASP A 59 -5.53 11.29 9.55
CA ASP A 59 -4.71 10.18 10.06
C ASP A 59 -5.15 8.80 9.60
N GLY A 60 -6.46 8.58 9.46
CA GLY A 60 -7.05 7.32 9.01
C GLY A 60 -7.28 7.22 7.51
N MET A 61 -6.92 8.25 6.74
CA MET A 61 -7.12 8.25 5.29
C MET A 61 -5.93 7.58 4.59
N PRO A 62 -6.15 6.86 3.46
CA PRO A 62 -5.07 6.26 2.68
C PRO A 62 -4.17 7.33 2.07
N VAL A 63 -2.90 7.05 1.93
CA VAL A 63 -2.00 7.93 1.18
C VAL A 63 -2.24 7.76 -0.31
N VAL A 64 -2.47 8.86 -1.02
CA VAL A 64 -2.84 8.86 -2.45
C VAL A 64 -1.92 9.73 -3.28
N ASN A 65 -1.97 9.51 -4.60
CA ASN A 65 -1.24 10.29 -5.61
C ASN A 65 0.27 10.40 -5.36
N ILE A 66 0.85 9.39 -4.71
CA ILE A 66 2.30 9.27 -4.58
C ILE A 66 2.88 8.56 -5.79
N THR A 67 4.11 8.92 -6.16
CA THR A 67 4.82 8.23 -7.23
C THR A 67 5.28 6.84 -6.78
N TYR A 68 5.44 5.92 -7.74
CA TYR A 68 6.05 4.61 -7.50
C TYR A 68 7.38 4.70 -6.75
N LEU A 69 8.24 5.67 -7.14
CA LEU A 69 9.51 5.91 -6.47
C LEU A 69 9.33 6.33 -5.01
N ALA A 70 8.33 7.17 -4.69
CA ALA A 70 8.03 7.57 -3.32
C ALA A 70 7.58 6.37 -2.48
N ALA A 71 6.73 5.50 -3.03
CA ALA A 71 6.29 4.26 -2.38
C ALA A 71 7.47 3.32 -2.09
N GLN A 72 8.38 3.13 -3.05
CA GLN A 72 9.59 2.32 -2.85
C GLN A 72 10.52 2.92 -1.78
N LYS A 73 10.72 4.24 -1.79
CA LYS A 73 11.54 4.93 -0.78
C LYS A 73 10.93 4.84 0.61
N PHE A 74 9.59 4.93 0.71
CA PHE A 74 8.88 4.69 1.96
C PHE A 74 9.15 3.27 2.50
N CYS A 75 9.05 2.24 1.67
CA CYS A 75 9.37 0.86 2.07
C CYS A 75 10.81 0.72 2.57
N LYS A 76 11.79 1.35 1.90
CA LYS A 76 13.20 1.35 2.33
C LYS A 76 13.37 2.06 3.68
N TRP A 77 12.73 3.22 3.86
CA TRP A 77 12.76 3.94 5.12
C TRP A 77 12.14 3.12 6.26
N LEU A 78 10.97 2.50 6.03
CA LEU A 78 10.31 1.68 7.03
C LEU A 78 11.17 0.46 7.41
N SER A 79 11.83 -0.16 6.43
CA SER A 79 12.76 -1.25 6.66
C SER A 79 13.93 -0.83 7.55
N ALA A 80 14.52 0.34 7.29
CA ALA A 80 15.61 0.88 8.10
C ALA A 80 15.16 1.23 9.54
N LYS A 81 13.93 1.72 9.69
CA LYS A 81 13.37 2.10 11.01
C LYS A 81 13.03 0.90 11.89
N THR A 82 12.52 -0.17 11.30
CA THR A 82 11.97 -1.32 12.06
C THR A 82 12.91 -2.52 12.12
N GLY A 83 13.89 -2.58 11.22
CA GLY A 83 14.76 -3.76 11.06
C GLY A 83 14.11 -4.92 10.31
N TYR A 84 12.87 -4.77 9.83
CA TYR A 84 12.22 -5.76 8.98
C TYR A 84 12.31 -5.34 7.52
N PHE A 85 12.22 -6.30 6.61
CA PHE A 85 12.23 -6.03 5.18
C PHE A 85 10.82 -5.71 4.67
N TYR A 86 10.62 -4.50 4.15
CA TYR A 86 9.37 -4.06 3.52
C TYR A 86 9.60 -3.77 2.04
N ARG A 87 8.64 -4.15 1.23
CA ARG A 87 8.56 -3.85 -0.21
C ARG A 87 7.11 -3.76 -0.66
N LEU A 88 6.88 -3.26 -1.84
CA LEU A 88 5.58 -3.42 -2.51
C LEU A 88 5.32 -4.91 -2.79
N PRO A 89 4.07 -5.36 -2.76
CA PRO A 89 3.71 -6.71 -3.19
C PRO A 89 3.94 -6.85 -4.70
N THR A 90 4.15 -8.07 -5.16
CA THR A 90 3.95 -8.37 -6.58
C THR A 90 2.46 -8.39 -6.89
N GLU A 91 2.08 -8.22 -8.17
CA GLU A 91 0.69 -8.33 -8.59
C GLU A 91 0.09 -9.70 -8.19
N ALA A 92 0.85 -10.78 -8.38
CA ALA A 92 0.43 -12.13 -7.99
C ALA A 92 0.25 -12.29 -6.47
N GLU A 93 1.09 -11.65 -5.64
CA GLU A 93 0.94 -11.65 -4.19
C GLU A 93 -0.29 -10.85 -3.76
N TRP A 94 -0.52 -9.72 -4.41
CA TRP A 94 -1.69 -8.88 -4.16
C TRP A 94 -2.99 -9.62 -4.51
N GLU A 95 -3.07 -10.19 -5.70
CA GLU A 95 -4.23 -10.98 -6.17
C GLU A 95 -4.50 -12.19 -5.25
N TYR A 96 -3.44 -12.92 -4.87
CA TYR A 96 -3.55 -14.04 -3.94
C TYR A 96 -4.11 -13.61 -2.59
N ALA A 97 -3.66 -12.47 -2.08
CA ALA A 97 -4.13 -11.90 -0.83
C ALA A 97 -5.58 -11.39 -0.92
N ALA A 98 -5.93 -10.73 -2.03
CA ALA A 98 -7.29 -10.27 -2.29
C ALA A 98 -8.29 -11.41 -2.31
N ARG A 99 -7.96 -12.52 -2.97
CA ARG A 99 -8.82 -13.71 -3.03
C ARG A 99 -8.97 -14.42 -1.70
N ALA A 100 -8.00 -14.32 -0.82
CA ALA A 100 -8.00 -14.96 0.50
C ALA A 100 -8.39 -16.45 0.47
N GLY A 101 -7.94 -17.18 -0.56
CA GLY A 101 -8.24 -18.61 -0.77
C GLY A 101 -9.53 -18.89 -1.54
N ASN A 102 -10.31 -17.89 -1.92
CA ASN A 102 -11.53 -18.05 -2.72
C ASN A 102 -11.22 -18.10 -4.22
N GLN A 103 -12.03 -18.83 -4.99
CA GLN A 103 -11.95 -18.93 -6.46
C GLN A 103 -13.09 -18.20 -7.19
N SER A 104 -14.06 -17.64 -6.44
CA SER A 104 -15.17 -16.85 -6.98
C SER A 104 -14.69 -15.51 -7.55
N ALA A 105 -15.59 -14.76 -8.19
CA ALA A 105 -15.29 -13.44 -8.76
C ALA A 105 -14.73 -12.47 -7.71
N TYR A 106 -15.29 -12.49 -6.50
CA TYR A 106 -14.83 -11.71 -5.35
C TYR A 106 -14.48 -12.65 -4.19
N HIS A 107 -13.74 -12.16 -3.19
CA HIS A 107 -13.42 -12.97 -2.00
C HIS A 107 -14.66 -13.39 -1.18
N PHE A 108 -15.78 -12.69 -1.34
CA PHE A 108 -17.03 -12.95 -0.64
C PHE A 108 -18.04 -13.78 -1.46
N GLY A 109 -17.79 -14.04 -2.75
CA GLY A 109 -18.67 -14.82 -3.64
C GLY A 109 -18.75 -14.25 -5.05
N ASP A 110 -19.81 -14.63 -5.77
CA ASP A 110 -20.01 -14.22 -7.18
C ASP A 110 -21.07 -13.12 -7.33
N ASN A 111 -21.79 -12.77 -6.25
CA ASN A 111 -22.85 -11.77 -6.31
C ASN A 111 -22.27 -10.36 -6.21
N PRO A 112 -22.33 -9.52 -7.27
CA PRO A 112 -21.82 -8.16 -7.24
C PRO A 112 -22.62 -7.23 -6.30
N ASP A 113 -23.87 -7.54 -5.97
CA ASP A 113 -24.69 -6.71 -5.08
C ASP A 113 -24.14 -6.66 -3.65
N ASP A 114 -23.32 -7.65 -3.26
CA ASP A 114 -22.69 -7.68 -1.94
C ASP A 114 -21.44 -6.78 -1.86
N LEU A 115 -20.96 -6.21 -2.98
CA LEU A 115 -19.74 -5.39 -3.05
C LEU A 115 -19.80 -4.17 -2.13
N ASP A 116 -20.99 -3.59 -1.93
CA ASP A 116 -21.22 -2.46 -1.03
C ASP A 116 -20.75 -2.71 0.42
N GLU A 117 -20.76 -3.94 0.87
CA GLU A 117 -20.32 -4.28 2.23
C GLU A 117 -18.80 -4.32 2.38
N TYR A 118 -18.07 -4.52 1.26
CA TYR A 118 -16.63 -4.83 1.27
C TYR A 118 -15.76 -3.78 0.61
N ALA A 119 -16.33 -2.86 -0.19
CA ALA A 119 -15.54 -1.92 -0.97
C ALA A 119 -16.17 -0.52 -1.07
N TRP A 120 -15.32 0.47 -1.25
CA TRP A 120 -15.67 1.79 -1.76
C TRP A 120 -15.36 1.82 -3.25
N PHE A 121 -16.36 2.04 -4.08
CA PHE A 121 -16.25 2.06 -5.53
C PHE A 121 -17.10 3.19 -6.13
N TYR A 122 -17.15 3.30 -7.45
CA TYR A 122 -17.69 4.47 -8.13
C TYR A 122 -19.12 4.84 -7.68
N GLU A 123 -20.01 3.84 -7.48
CA GLU A 123 -21.42 4.07 -7.17
C GLU A 123 -21.67 4.46 -5.70
N ASN A 124 -20.77 4.14 -4.78
CA ASN A 124 -20.99 4.35 -3.34
C ASN A 124 -19.94 5.27 -2.67
N SER A 125 -18.93 5.72 -3.41
CA SER A 125 -17.81 6.51 -2.84
C SER A 125 -18.03 8.02 -2.89
N ASP A 126 -19.08 8.50 -3.57
CA ASP A 126 -19.32 9.93 -3.81
C ASP A 126 -18.10 10.63 -4.47
N GLY A 127 -17.32 9.90 -5.25
CA GLY A 127 -16.12 10.40 -5.91
C GLY A 127 -14.95 10.70 -4.96
N HIS A 128 -14.97 10.16 -3.73
CA HIS A 128 -13.94 10.36 -2.71
C HIS A 128 -13.38 9.02 -2.25
N TYR A 129 -12.13 9.03 -1.76
CA TYR A 129 -11.62 7.92 -0.96
C TYR A 129 -12.06 8.08 0.50
N HIS A 130 -12.11 6.97 1.22
CA HIS A 130 -12.60 6.89 2.59
C HIS A 130 -11.52 6.40 3.54
N ALA A 131 -11.79 6.49 4.85
CA ALA A 131 -10.89 5.97 5.86
C ALA A 131 -10.66 4.47 5.64
N VAL A 132 -9.40 4.05 5.74
CA VAL A 132 -8.99 2.65 5.56
C VAL A 132 -9.71 1.73 6.52
N GLY A 133 -10.02 0.52 6.09
CA GLY A 133 -10.66 -0.50 6.94
C GLY A 133 -12.09 -0.18 7.38
N SER A 134 -12.78 0.73 6.69
CA SER A 134 -14.16 1.13 7.04
C SER A 134 -15.23 0.19 6.51
N LYS A 135 -14.89 -0.72 5.62
CA LYS A 135 -15.73 -1.79 5.10
C LYS A 135 -15.33 -3.15 5.72
N LYS A 136 -16.01 -4.24 5.37
CA LYS A 136 -15.67 -5.57 5.85
C LYS A 136 -14.37 -6.10 5.25
N PRO A 137 -13.53 -6.81 6.02
CA PRO A 137 -12.33 -7.45 5.49
C PRO A 137 -12.64 -8.75 4.75
N ASN A 138 -11.65 -9.26 4.01
CA ASN A 138 -11.70 -10.64 3.53
C ASN A 138 -11.41 -11.65 4.66
N GLN A 139 -11.45 -12.96 4.34
CA GLN A 139 -11.26 -14.03 5.33
C GLN A 139 -9.87 -14.03 6.00
N TRP A 140 -8.89 -13.34 5.41
CA TRP A 140 -7.55 -13.19 5.99
C TRP A 140 -7.37 -11.88 6.76
N GLY A 141 -8.44 -11.10 6.94
CA GLY A 141 -8.43 -9.84 7.67
C GLY A 141 -7.83 -8.67 6.89
N LEU A 142 -7.81 -8.74 5.54
CA LEU A 142 -7.36 -7.66 4.68
C LEU A 142 -8.57 -6.85 4.22
N TYR A 143 -8.45 -5.54 4.32
CA TYR A 143 -9.49 -4.56 4.00
C TYR A 143 -9.24 -3.93 2.63
N ASP A 144 -10.28 -3.33 2.08
CA ASP A 144 -10.25 -2.44 0.92
C ASP A 144 -9.70 -3.10 -0.38
N MET A 145 -9.65 -4.45 -0.41
CA MET A 145 -9.08 -5.24 -1.51
C MET A 145 -9.89 -5.18 -2.83
N HIS A 146 -11.02 -4.48 -2.87
CA HIS A 146 -11.86 -4.33 -4.08
C HIS A 146 -12.18 -2.87 -4.40
N GLY A 147 -11.53 -1.90 -3.71
CA GLY A 147 -11.83 -0.50 -3.96
C GLY A 147 -11.01 0.47 -3.14
N ASN A 148 -11.60 1.60 -2.79
CA ASN A 148 -11.04 2.75 -2.10
C ASN A 148 -9.99 3.48 -2.92
N VAL A 149 -8.75 2.97 -3.03
CA VAL A 149 -7.69 3.59 -3.85
C VAL A 149 -6.91 2.55 -4.65
N ALA A 150 -6.33 2.98 -5.77
CA ALA A 150 -5.42 2.13 -6.55
C ALA A 150 -4.06 1.99 -5.85
N GLU A 151 -3.50 0.81 -5.88
CA GLU A 151 -2.25 0.47 -5.20
C GLU A 151 -1.11 0.15 -6.17
N TRP A 152 0.10 0.55 -5.79
CA TRP A 152 1.30 0.18 -6.53
C TRP A 152 1.71 -1.26 -6.23
N THR A 153 1.97 -2.02 -7.28
CA THR A 153 2.63 -3.33 -7.22
C THR A 153 4.09 -3.24 -7.67
N LEU A 154 4.89 -4.23 -7.35
CA LEU A 154 6.32 -4.27 -7.70
C LEU A 154 6.55 -4.48 -9.20
N ASP A 155 5.62 -5.17 -9.87
CA ASP A 155 5.76 -5.55 -11.27
C ASP A 155 5.53 -4.35 -12.19
N ALA A 156 6.27 -4.32 -13.30
CA ALA A 156 5.96 -3.43 -14.39
C ALA A 156 4.70 -3.93 -15.13
N TYR A 157 3.78 -3.04 -15.44
CA TYR A 157 2.60 -3.39 -16.23
C TYR A 157 3.00 -3.89 -17.62
N SER A 158 2.52 -5.06 -18.00
CA SER A 158 2.61 -5.60 -19.35
C SER A 158 1.33 -6.35 -19.69
N GLY A 159 0.64 -5.91 -20.74
CA GLY A 159 -0.60 -6.53 -21.18
C GLY A 159 -0.47 -8.01 -21.61
N ASP A 160 0.74 -8.50 -21.79
CA ASP A 160 1.03 -9.86 -22.27
C ASP A 160 1.69 -10.78 -21.23
N THR A 161 1.90 -10.29 -19.99
CA THR A 161 2.63 -11.04 -18.94
C THR A 161 2.01 -12.41 -18.66
N TYR A 162 0.70 -12.54 -18.76
CA TYR A 162 -0.02 -13.79 -18.51
C TYR A 162 -0.29 -14.62 -19.76
N ARG A 163 -0.09 -14.08 -20.98
CA ARG A 163 -0.30 -14.81 -22.25
C ARG A 163 0.89 -15.66 -22.67
N SER A 164 2.07 -15.40 -22.15
CA SER A 164 3.34 -16.03 -22.54
C SER A 164 3.77 -17.18 -21.62
N ARG A 165 2.88 -17.72 -20.80
CA ARG A 165 3.18 -18.81 -19.84
C ARG A 165 2.57 -20.17 -20.24
N ASP A 166 2.28 -20.36 -21.55
CA ASP A 166 1.96 -21.68 -22.12
C ASP A 166 3.24 -22.42 -22.53
#